data_b54b320d88a5a8bcf0a191f13340f19f
#
_entry.id   b54b320d88a5a8bcf0a191f13340f19f
#
_cell.length_a   1.000
_cell.length_b   1.000
_cell.length_c   1.000
_cell.angle_alpha   90.00
_cell.angle_beta   90.00
_cell.angle_gamma   90.00
#
_symmetry.space_group_name_H-M   'P 1'
#
loop_
_entity.id
_entity.type
_entity.pdbx_description
1 polymer ?
#
loop_
_entity_poly.entity_id
_entity_poly.type
_entity_poly.pdbx_seq_one_letter_code
_entity_poly.pdbx_strand_id
1 'polypeptide(L)'
;MSEEAYFYGLRNFAHFHGPRHIDIRLSKPQQEEALKTHIALHHQYAPQAGWVSCVIETVEQAENTKLLIKQAYDTCVSLKTRFKSAK
;
A
#
# COMPACT_ATOMS: atom_id res chain seq x y z
N MET A 1 17.29 14.13 1.74
CA MET A 1 15.84 14.01 1.76
C MET A 1 15.46 12.72 2.48
N SER A 2 14.61 12.81 3.45
CA SER A 2 14.22 11.62 4.22
C SER A 2 13.06 10.89 3.53
N GLU A 3 13.13 9.58 3.55
CA GLU A 3 12.02 8.73 3.15
C GLU A 3 11.19 8.42 4.39
N GLU A 4 9.88 8.40 4.22
CA GLU A 4 8.98 8.06 5.31
C GLU A 4 8.36 6.69 5.07
N ALA A 5 8.34 5.87 6.11
CA ALA A 5 7.75 4.55 6.06
C ALA A 5 6.68 4.43 7.14
N TYR A 6 5.62 3.70 6.83
CA TYR A 6 4.48 3.53 7.72
C TYR A 6 4.33 2.05 8.06
N PHE A 7 4.19 1.77 9.36
CA PHE A 7 4.17 0.42 9.89
C PHE A 7 2.92 0.19 10.73
N TYR A 8 2.46 -1.05 10.73
CA TYR A 8 1.52 -1.56 11.73
C TYR A 8 2.23 -2.72 12.41
N GLY A 9 2.67 -2.49 13.67
CA GLY A 9 3.55 -3.44 14.33
C GLY A 9 4.87 -3.51 13.58
N LEU A 10 5.25 -4.71 13.16
CA LEU A 10 6.48 -4.93 12.39
C LEU A 10 6.25 -4.91 10.88
N ARG A 11 5.00 -4.75 10.44
CA ARG A 11 4.69 -4.79 9.01
C ARG A 11 4.73 -3.40 8.41
N ASN A 12 5.68 -3.19 7.50
CA ASN A 12 5.74 -1.97 6.69
C ASN A 12 4.68 -2.09 5.59
N PHE A 13 3.73 -1.16 5.56
CA PHE A 13 2.66 -1.19 4.57
C PHE A 13 2.68 -0.01 3.61
N ALA A 14 3.52 0.99 3.84
CA ALA A 14 3.62 2.13 2.94
C ALA A 14 4.98 2.79 3.11
N HIS A 15 5.51 3.33 2.01
CA HIS A 15 6.87 3.88 2.01
C HIS A 15 6.96 4.98 0.95
N PHE A 16 7.26 6.21 1.36
CA PHE A 16 7.46 7.32 0.43
C PHE A 16 8.85 7.27 -0.18
N HIS A 17 8.90 7.49 -1.49
CA HIS A 17 10.14 7.70 -2.24
C HIS A 17 10.10 9.12 -2.79
N GLY A 18 10.35 10.11 -1.94
CA GLY A 18 10.21 11.50 -2.30
C GLY A 18 8.77 11.98 -2.10
N PRO A 19 8.49 13.25 -2.42
CA PRO A 19 7.21 13.88 -2.04
C PRO A 19 6.01 13.44 -2.86
N ARG A 20 6.22 12.79 -4.02
CA ARG A 20 5.13 12.48 -4.94
C ARG A 20 5.04 11.00 -5.31
N HIS A 21 5.83 10.16 -4.69
CA HIS A 21 5.86 8.74 -5.02
C HIS A 21 5.77 7.94 -3.73
N ILE A 22 4.75 7.09 -3.62
CA ILE A 22 4.58 6.21 -2.47
C ILE A 22 4.37 4.78 -2.96
N ASP A 23 5.05 3.85 -2.31
CA ASP A 23 4.81 2.41 -2.49
C ASP A 23 3.89 1.94 -1.38
N ILE A 24 2.91 1.12 -1.73
CA ILE A 24 1.89 0.64 -0.80
C ILE A 24 1.79 -0.87 -0.94
N ARG A 25 1.75 -1.56 0.19
CA ARG A 25 1.63 -3.02 0.22
C ARG A 25 0.18 -3.41 0.43
N LEU A 26 -0.39 -4.05 -0.58
CA LEU A 26 -1.80 -4.46 -0.60
C LEU A 26 -1.90 -5.98 -0.49
N SER A 27 -3.11 -6.47 -0.21
CA SER A 27 -3.39 -7.89 -0.40
C SER A 27 -3.38 -8.19 -1.91
N LYS A 28 -3.27 -9.46 -2.28
CA LYS A 28 -3.25 -9.81 -3.71
C LYS A 28 -4.50 -9.36 -4.45
N PRO A 29 -5.72 -9.58 -3.94
CA PRO A 29 -6.92 -9.07 -4.63
C PRO A 29 -6.93 -7.55 -4.76
N GLN A 30 -6.50 -6.84 -3.71
CA GLN A 30 -6.42 -5.37 -3.75
C GLN A 30 -5.41 -4.90 -4.77
N GLN A 31 -4.24 -5.56 -4.83
CA GLN A 31 -3.20 -5.25 -5.81
C GLN A 31 -3.74 -5.42 -7.23
N GLU A 32 -4.38 -6.56 -7.50
CA GLU A 32 -4.92 -6.84 -8.83
C GLU A 32 -5.94 -5.79 -9.25
N GLU A 33 -6.83 -5.42 -8.35
CA GLU A 33 -7.85 -4.41 -8.64
C GLU A 33 -7.22 -3.04 -8.90
N ALA A 34 -6.24 -2.65 -8.08
CA ALA A 34 -5.58 -1.35 -8.23
C ALA A 34 -4.83 -1.25 -9.56
N LEU A 35 -4.16 -2.33 -9.97
CA LEU A 35 -3.45 -2.37 -11.24
C LEU A 35 -4.43 -2.39 -12.42
N LYS A 36 -5.51 -3.16 -12.30
CA LYS A 36 -6.52 -3.29 -13.36
C LYS A 36 -7.22 -1.96 -13.62
N THR A 37 -7.50 -1.20 -12.57
CA THR A 37 -8.19 0.08 -12.69
C THR A 37 -7.24 1.24 -12.92
N HIS A 38 -5.94 0.98 -12.99
CA HIS A 38 -4.89 1.96 -13.27
C HIS A 38 -4.75 3.04 -12.20
N ILE A 39 -5.20 2.79 -10.97
CA ILE A 39 -4.97 3.73 -9.88
C ILE A 39 -3.63 3.51 -9.21
N ALA A 40 -2.92 2.46 -9.58
CA ALA A 40 -1.57 2.20 -9.12
C ALA A 40 -0.76 1.56 -10.24
N LEU A 41 0.56 1.64 -10.11
CA LEU A 41 1.50 1.07 -11.08
C LEU A 41 2.21 -0.12 -10.46
N HIS A 42 2.76 -1.00 -11.30
CA HIS A 42 3.52 -2.14 -10.84
C HIS A 42 4.73 -1.69 -10.02
N HIS A 43 4.96 -2.34 -8.89
CA HIS A 43 6.16 -2.10 -8.10
C HIS A 43 7.34 -2.76 -8.81
N GLN A 44 8.46 -2.04 -8.87
CA GLN A 44 9.63 -2.46 -9.65
C GLN A 44 10.33 -3.66 -9.05
N TYR A 45 10.38 -3.76 -7.72
CA TYR A 45 11.23 -4.75 -7.06
C TYR A 45 10.49 -5.86 -6.33
N ALA A 46 9.26 -5.62 -5.88
CA ALA A 46 8.57 -6.59 -5.04
C ALA A 46 7.07 -6.72 -5.36
N PRO A 47 6.70 -6.93 -6.63
CA PRO A 47 5.28 -7.03 -6.97
C PRO A 47 4.61 -8.27 -6.38
N GLN A 48 5.38 -9.35 -6.18
CA GLN A 48 4.82 -10.60 -5.65
C GLN A 48 4.39 -10.49 -4.20
N ALA A 49 4.88 -9.49 -3.46
CA ALA A 49 4.53 -9.29 -2.06
C ALA A 49 3.31 -8.38 -1.89
N GLY A 50 2.68 -7.96 -2.98
CA GLY A 50 1.51 -7.09 -2.95
C GLY A 50 1.84 -5.61 -3.09
N TRP A 51 3.10 -5.25 -3.26
CA TRP A 51 3.50 -3.86 -3.40
C TRP A 51 3.06 -3.27 -4.73
N VAL A 52 2.59 -2.02 -4.67
CA VAL A 52 2.28 -1.21 -5.87
C VAL A 52 2.91 0.17 -5.66
N SER A 53 3.05 0.91 -6.77
CA SER A 53 3.60 2.26 -6.74
C SER A 53 2.52 3.26 -7.14
N CYS A 54 2.43 4.38 -6.43
CA CYS A 54 1.49 5.45 -6.73
C CYS A 54 2.25 6.76 -6.91
N VAL A 55 1.89 7.48 -7.96
CA VAL A 55 2.41 8.83 -8.21
C VAL A 55 1.30 9.82 -7.87
N ILE A 56 1.64 10.87 -7.13
CA ILE A 56 0.67 11.83 -6.62
C ILE A 56 0.95 13.19 -7.25
N GLU A 57 0.28 13.48 -8.36
CA GLU A 57 0.44 14.74 -9.08
C GLU A 57 -0.88 15.48 -9.24
N THR A 58 -2.01 14.82 -8.99
CA THR A 58 -3.34 15.40 -9.10
C THR A 58 -4.13 15.13 -7.83
N VAL A 59 -5.20 15.89 -7.62
CA VAL A 59 -6.10 15.66 -6.50
C VAL A 59 -6.73 14.27 -6.59
N GLU A 60 -7.10 13.83 -7.79
CA GLU A 60 -7.67 12.51 -7.99
C GLU A 60 -6.69 11.42 -7.57
N GLN A 61 -5.42 11.56 -7.94
CA GLN A 61 -4.38 10.60 -7.57
C GLN A 61 -4.18 10.59 -6.05
N ALA A 62 -4.23 11.75 -5.41
CA ALA A 62 -4.11 11.83 -3.95
C ALA A 62 -5.27 11.09 -3.27
N GLU A 63 -6.49 11.24 -3.76
CA GLU A 63 -7.65 10.56 -3.19
C GLU A 63 -7.56 9.04 -3.39
N ASN A 64 -7.16 8.60 -4.59
CA ASN A 64 -6.96 7.17 -4.85
C ASN A 64 -5.87 6.59 -3.95
N THR A 65 -4.80 7.33 -3.75
CA THR A 65 -3.69 6.89 -2.89
C THR A 65 -4.14 6.74 -1.44
N LYS A 66 -4.93 7.68 -0.94
CA LYS A 66 -5.50 7.59 0.42
C LYS A 66 -6.33 6.32 0.57
N LEU A 67 -7.14 6.01 -0.43
CA LEU A 67 -7.98 4.82 -0.41
C LEU A 67 -7.12 3.56 -0.31
N LEU A 68 -6.04 3.49 -1.08
CA LEU A 68 -5.14 2.34 -1.05
C LEU A 68 -4.39 2.24 0.27
N ILE A 69 -3.99 3.36 0.85
CA ILE A 69 -3.34 3.36 2.17
C ILE A 69 -4.30 2.77 3.21
N LYS A 70 -5.57 3.18 3.18
CA LYS A 70 -6.56 2.64 4.10
C LYS A 70 -6.75 1.14 3.90
N GLN A 71 -6.80 0.67 2.66
CA GLN A 71 -6.90 -0.76 2.37
C GLN A 71 -5.69 -1.51 2.93
N ALA A 72 -4.49 -0.97 2.75
CA ALA A 72 -3.28 -1.58 3.27
C ALA A 72 -3.29 -1.65 4.79
N TYR A 73 -3.71 -0.59 5.44
CA TYR A 73 -3.83 -0.56 6.90
C TYR A 73 -4.86 -1.59 7.38
N ASP A 74 -6.03 -1.63 6.74
CA ASP A 74 -7.09 -2.57 7.12
C ASP A 74 -6.61 -4.01 6.98
N THR A 75 -5.81 -4.31 5.96
CA THR A 75 -5.20 -5.62 5.79
C THR A 75 -4.28 -5.96 6.96
N CYS A 76 -3.47 -5.01 7.40
CA CYS A 76 -2.58 -5.22 8.55
C CYS A 76 -3.38 -5.53 9.82
N VAL A 77 -4.46 -4.78 10.06
CA VAL A 77 -5.32 -5.01 11.21
C VAL A 77 -5.93 -6.40 11.15
N SER A 78 -6.43 -6.77 9.98
CA SER A 78 -7.05 -8.08 9.77
C SER A 78 -6.06 -9.22 10.02
N LEU A 79 -4.83 -9.10 9.54
CA LEU A 79 -3.81 -10.11 9.76
C LEU A 79 -3.49 -10.26 11.24
N LYS A 80 -3.36 -9.16 11.97
CA LYS A 80 -3.08 -9.21 13.41
C LYS A 80 -4.24 -9.85 14.17
N THR A 81 -5.47 -9.53 13.80
CA THR A 81 -6.65 -10.13 14.42
C THR A 81 -6.69 -11.63 14.20
N ARG A 82 -6.33 -12.08 12.99
CA ARG A 82 -6.30 -13.51 12.67
C ARG A 82 -5.28 -14.24 13.53
N PHE A 83 -4.10 -13.67 13.73
CA PHE A 83 -3.08 -14.27 14.61
C PHE A 83 -3.59 -14.38 16.03
N LYS A 84 -4.28 -13.37 16.54
CA LYS A 84 -4.87 -13.44 17.89
C LYS A 84 -5.94 -14.51 17.97
N SER A 85 -6.75 -14.65 16.95
CA SER A 85 -7.84 -15.62 16.92
C SER A 85 -7.33 -17.06 16.87
N ALA A 86 -6.11 -17.27 16.37
CA ALA A 86 -5.54 -18.59 16.24
C ALA A 86 -5.12 -19.19 17.58
N LYS A 87 -5.15 -18.43 18.64
CA LYS A 87 -4.87 -18.94 19.99
C LYS A 87 -6.09 -19.67 20.55
#